data_1abfb35707c1ea8f754cd29ff010122d
#
_entry.id   1abfb35707c1ea8f754cd29ff010122d
#
_cell.length_a   1.000
_cell.length_b   1.000
_cell.length_c   1.000
_cell.angle_alpha   90.00
_cell.angle_beta   90.00
_cell.angle_gamma   90.00
#
_symmetry.space_group_name_H-M   'P 1'
#
loop_
_entity.id
_entity.type
_entity.pdbx_description
1 polymer ?
#
loop_
_entity_poly.entity_id
_entity_poly.type
_entity_poly.pdbx_seq_one_letter_code
_entity_poly.pdbx_strand_id
1 'polypeptide(L)'
;MGTIKVKDYISYFEKIQYTELFDEEVHRRLKNIEAVYGDLETEETIQEILLSREEKSCDYSIKVLTGKESVKDYWYELDYAAYESTDIGSCYFIDASLLKPGADCSPFYEEILPKFAGEMRSKKLLPMLEKCVALLDGRSEYVFQLGAMTGRGQDSSLRFFTSNMKKDGLLSYLKDLSWSGNTEKLESLLTELESYSQNKNFILDFDIFETGISEKIGICFGTKNSFYKTIDKTLSDFVEKGFCLPSKKEGVMKWVKRYPSHTPQIQNDISHFKFAYQGENLLVVKAYLRQGSKFYNGEFRAYDTPVLMNLELTTRCPLRCPQCYCDLTCGKDLDLEKALYWIEEGAKNHVQTVNLSGGETVCYPHLTALIKRCADLGMCANIALSGYGVTKEKLNEWIQAGVGGIFVSLNGSTKELNEKTRDGYDLAIHALELLKESGFENSHINWVMHGCNADDFPEMLKLAETYGIKELAVMVFKPDASHQLPNLPTREQMLAVAKQIKSYQGSVKICVEPCFSQMKALIGERFLINLNQGIARGCGAGRDGVSINVDGKITPCRHLEFPEETLSMEEYWENSKIIKQLRDVEDTMEDPCKECKYRRNCLPCAAVNVKLHHKISMGNQECVMAEA
;
A
#
# COMPACT_ATOMS: atom_id res chain seq x y z
N MET A 1 -7.22 12.25 9.14
CA MET A 1 -7.22 10.82 8.83
C MET A 1 -7.82 10.66 7.45
N GLY A 2 -7.18 9.91 6.56
CA GLY A 2 -7.71 9.74 5.19
C GLY A 2 -8.83 8.71 5.20
N THR A 3 -10.05 9.15 5.50
CA THR A 3 -11.24 8.35 5.30
C THR A 3 -11.72 8.47 3.86
N ILE A 4 -12.29 7.40 3.33
CA ILE A 4 -12.89 7.32 2.00
C ILE A 4 -14.32 6.85 2.22
N LYS A 5 -15.23 7.28 1.37
CA LYS A 5 -16.63 6.84 1.47
C LYS A 5 -16.77 5.38 1.06
N VAL A 6 -17.64 4.64 1.72
CA VAL A 6 -17.91 3.22 1.42
C VAL A 6 -18.29 3.02 -0.05
N LYS A 7 -19.06 3.94 -0.64
CA LYS A 7 -19.40 3.89 -2.07
C LYS A 7 -18.19 3.91 -3.00
N ASP A 8 -17.10 4.59 -2.61
CA ASP A 8 -15.89 4.64 -3.42
C ASP A 8 -15.13 3.31 -3.37
N TYR A 9 -15.12 2.61 -2.21
CA TYR A 9 -14.61 1.24 -2.10
C TYR A 9 -15.41 0.26 -2.94
N ILE A 10 -16.75 0.34 -2.91
CA ILE A 10 -17.63 -0.53 -3.70
C ILE A 10 -17.47 -0.25 -5.19
N SER A 11 -17.43 1.02 -5.61
CA SER A 11 -17.19 1.39 -7.02
C SER A 11 -15.85 0.86 -7.54
N TYR A 12 -14.81 0.89 -6.70
CA TYR A 12 -13.51 0.30 -7.03
C TYR A 12 -13.62 -1.22 -7.22
N PHE A 13 -14.33 -1.91 -6.35
CA PHE A 13 -14.59 -3.33 -6.42
C PHE A 13 -15.33 -3.73 -7.70
N GLU A 14 -16.34 -2.95 -8.11
CA GLU A 14 -17.13 -3.22 -9.31
C GLU A 14 -16.35 -3.07 -10.62
N LYS A 15 -15.36 -2.19 -10.66
CA LYS A 15 -14.54 -1.95 -11.87
C LYS A 15 -13.70 -3.16 -12.29
N ILE A 16 -13.34 -4.06 -11.37
CA ILE A 16 -12.35 -5.12 -11.63
C ILE A 16 -12.98 -6.49 -11.85
N GLN A 17 -14.23 -6.70 -11.47
CA GLN A 17 -14.93 -7.96 -11.64
C GLN A 17 -14.07 -9.19 -11.28
N TYR A 18 -13.83 -9.40 -9.98
CA TYR A 18 -13.09 -10.56 -9.46
C TYR A 18 -13.95 -11.84 -9.54
N THR A 19 -14.22 -12.32 -10.76
CA THR A 19 -15.17 -13.42 -11.03
C THR A 19 -14.74 -14.75 -10.42
N GLU A 20 -13.47 -14.90 -10.08
CA GLU A 20 -12.95 -16.06 -9.37
C GLU A 20 -13.38 -16.09 -7.89
N LEU A 21 -13.56 -14.92 -7.29
CA LEU A 21 -13.91 -14.76 -5.87
C LEU A 21 -15.40 -14.49 -5.66
N PHE A 22 -16.00 -13.69 -6.55
CA PHE A 22 -17.33 -13.14 -6.39
C PHE A 22 -18.16 -13.40 -7.65
N ASP A 23 -19.44 -13.65 -7.47
CA ASP A 23 -20.40 -13.80 -8.56
C ASP A 23 -21.26 -12.53 -8.74
N GLU A 24 -22.14 -12.55 -9.73
CA GLU A 24 -23.06 -11.43 -10.00
C GLU A 24 -23.97 -11.13 -8.81
N GLU A 25 -24.27 -12.13 -8.00
CA GLU A 25 -25.12 -11.99 -6.83
C GLU A 25 -24.42 -11.19 -5.73
N VAL A 26 -23.12 -11.42 -5.49
CA VAL A 26 -22.32 -10.58 -4.58
C VAL A 26 -22.35 -9.13 -5.03
N HIS A 27 -22.12 -8.88 -6.33
CA HIS A 27 -22.14 -7.52 -6.89
C HIS A 27 -23.51 -6.87 -6.72
N ARG A 28 -24.60 -7.59 -6.98
CA ARG A 28 -25.96 -7.09 -6.78
C ARG A 28 -26.22 -6.70 -5.31
N ARG A 29 -25.75 -7.53 -4.37
CA ARG A 29 -25.92 -7.30 -2.93
C ARG A 29 -25.08 -6.15 -2.40
N LEU A 30 -23.88 -5.94 -2.94
CA LEU A 30 -23.05 -4.78 -2.58
C LEU A 30 -23.73 -3.44 -2.90
N LYS A 31 -24.58 -3.38 -3.92
CA LYS A 31 -25.41 -2.18 -4.20
C LYS A 31 -26.40 -1.84 -3.09
N ASN A 32 -26.91 -2.84 -2.38
CA ASN A 32 -27.77 -2.60 -1.21
C ASN A 32 -26.95 -1.99 -0.07
N ILE A 33 -25.71 -2.45 0.13
CA ILE A 33 -24.78 -1.87 1.11
C ILE A 33 -24.45 -0.43 0.72
N GLU A 34 -24.18 -0.18 -0.56
CA GLU A 34 -23.92 1.17 -1.07
C GLU A 34 -25.09 2.11 -0.82
N ALA A 35 -26.33 1.65 -1.05
CA ALA A 35 -27.53 2.46 -0.83
C ALA A 35 -27.74 2.87 0.64
N VAL A 36 -27.34 2.02 1.59
CA VAL A 36 -27.53 2.26 3.03
C VAL A 36 -26.31 2.94 3.64
N TYR A 37 -25.12 2.49 3.31
CA TYR A 37 -23.85 2.90 3.95
C TYR A 37 -22.91 3.68 3.04
N GLY A 38 -23.28 3.96 1.80
CA GLY A 38 -22.39 4.53 0.79
C GLY A 38 -21.76 5.86 1.17
N ASP A 39 -22.42 6.69 1.95
CA ASP A 39 -21.89 7.98 2.41
C ASP A 39 -21.10 7.89 3.74
N LEU A 40 -21.05 6.72 4.37
CA LEU A 40 -20.24 6.51 5.57
C LEU A 40 -18.76 6.61 5.21
N GLU A 41 -18.02 7.38 5.98
CA GLU A 41 -16.56 7.50 5.85
C GLU A 41 -15.84 6.43 6.67
N THR A 42 -14.90 5.73 6.04
CA THR A 42 -14.09 4.68 6.67
C THR A 42 -12.64 4.70 6.21
N GLU A 43 -11.74 4.21 7.04
CA GLU A 43 -10.33 3.99 6.66
C GLU A 43 -10.14 2.70 5.87
N GLU A 44 -10.97 1.68 6.13
CA GLU A 44 -10.85 0.38 5.51
C GLU A 44 -12.14 -0.43 5.56
N THR A 45 -12.27 -1.32 4.60
CA THR A 45 -13.29 -2.38 4.54
C THR A 45 -12.60 -3.73 4.40
N ILE A 46 -13.27 -4.79 4.85
CA ILE A 46 -12.78 -6.17 4.72
C ILE A 46 -13.87 -7.03 4.09
N GLN A 47 -13.44 -7.88 3.17
CA GLN A 47 -14.25 -8.91 2.52
C GLN A 47 -13.76 -10.27 2.97
N GLU A 48 -14.58 -10.97 3.76
CA GLU A 48 -14.31 -12.35 4.15
C GLU A 48 -14.70 -13.30 3.03
N ILE A 49 -13.77 -14.13 2.57
CA ILE A 49 -14.00 -15.14 1.53
C ILE A 49 -13.60 -16.55 2.00
N LEU A 50 -14.23 -17.55 1.42
CA LEU A 50 -13.92 -18.96 1.66
C LEU A 50 -12.86 -19.44 0.66
N LEU A 51 -11.66 -19.78 1.13
CA LEU A 51 -10.58 -20.29 0.27
C LEU A 51 -10.74 -21.77 -0.10
N SER A 52 -11.23 -22.58 0.84
CA SER A 52 -11.32 -24.04 0.69
C SER A 52 -12.64 -24.52 0.09
N ARG A 53 -13.51 -23.62 -0.39
CA ARG A 53 -14.83 -23.93 -0.94
C ARG A 53 -15.11 -23.18 -2.23
N GLU A 54 -15.89 -23.80 -3.12
CA GLU A 54 -16.34 -23.20 -4.40
C GLU A 54 -17.27 -22.00 -4.22
N GLU A 55 -17.96 -21.94 -3.09
CA GLU A 55 -18.89 -20.87 -2.76
C GLU A 55 -18.24 -19.49 -2.89
N LYS A 56 -18.96 -18.55 -3.54
CA LYS A 56 -18.49 -17.19 -3.80
C LYS A 56 -19.15 -16.15 -2.89
N SER A 57 -19.58 -16.56 -1.70
CA SER A 57 -20.12 -15.68 -0.67
C SER A 57 -19.06 -14.74 -0.12
N CYS A 58 -19.49 -13.57 0.35
CA CYS A 58 -18.62 -12.52 0.89
C CYS A 58 -19.31 -11.83 2.08
N ASP A 59 -18.80 -11.98 3.30
CA ASP A 59 -19.20 -11.11 4.39
C ASP A 59 -18.41 -9.79 4.26
N TYR A 60 -19.10 -8.65 4.42
CA TYR A 60 -18.53 -7.32 4.19
C TYR A 60 -18.44 -6.55 5.49
N SER A 61 -17.25 -6.17 5.90
CA SER A 61 -17.01 -5.45 7.14
C SER A 61 -16.54 -4.02 6.89
N ILE A 62 -17.05 -3.08 7.67
CA ILE A 62 -16.74 -1.66 7.61
C ILE A 62 -16.16 -1.23 8.96
N LYS A 63 -14.98 -0.61 8.94
CA LYS A 63 -14.36 -0.04 10.13
C LYS A 63 -14.88 1.36 10.41
N VAL A 64 -15.24 1.65 11.65
CA VAL A 64 -15.68 2.98 12.08
C VAL A 64 -14.80 3.47 13.22
N LEU A 65 -14.18 4.63 13.04
CA LEU A 65 -13.35 5.27 14.05
C LEU A 65 -14.22 6.08 15.02
N THR A 66 -14.04 5.88 16.31
CA THR A 66 -14.83 6.60 17.32
C THR A 66 -14.23 7.96 17.71
N GLY A 67 -12.92 8.14 17.49
CA GLY A 67 -12.19 9.30 18.00
C GLY A 67 -11.98 9.32 19.51
N LYS A 68 -12.34 8.24 20.24
CA LYS A 68 -12.22 8.10 21.68
C LYS A 68 -11.08 7.14 22.05
N GLU A 69 -10.34 7.43 23.11
CA GLU A 69 -9.27 6.54 23.60
C GLU A 69 -9.80 5.25 24.22
N SER A 70 -11.00 5.29 24.80
CA SER A 70 -11.63 4.14 25.49
C SER A 70 -12.11 3.03 24.55
N VAL A 71 -12.49 3.37 23.32
CA VAL A 71 -12.83 2.43 22.25
C VAL A 71 -12.35 3.09 20.96
N LYS A 72 -11.24 2.65 20.40
CA LYS A 72 -10.62 3.30 19.25
C LYS A 72 -11.43 3.16 17.98
N ASP A 73 -11.95 1.97 17.74
CA ASP A 73 -12.78 1.64 16.59
C ASP A 73 -13.82 0.57 16.94
N TYR A 74 -14.79 0.45 16.05
CA TYR A 74 -15.66 -0.71 15.99
C TYR A 74 -15.80 -1.14 14.53
N TRP A 75 -16.09 -2.43 14.32
CA TRP A 75 -16.35 -3.01 13.04
C TRP A 75 -17.82 -3.40 12.93
N TYR A 76 -18.36 -3.15 11.77
CA TYR A 76 -19.71 -3.48 11.40
C TYR A 76 -19.64 -4.53 10.31
N GLU A 77 -20.01 -5.77 10.60
CA GLU A 77 -19.97 -6.88 9.66
C GLU A 77 -21.37 -7.20 9.16
N LEU A 78 -21.49 -7.20 7.85
CA LEU A 78 -22.71 -7.52 7.12
C LEU A 78 -22.56 -8.93 6.56
N ASP A 79 -23.28 -9.87 7.15
CA ASP A 79 -23.29 -11.26 6.69
C ASP A 79 -23.94 -11.38 5.30
N TYR A 80 -23.32 -12.12 4.40
CA TYR A 80 -23.81 -12.33 3.04
C TYR A 80 -25.29 -12.80 2.99
N ALA A 81 -25.68 -13.71 3.88
CA ALA A 81 -27.05 -14.19 3.98
C ALA A 81 -28.07 -13.10 4.37
N ALA A 82 -27.62 -12.03 5.01
CA ALA A 82 -28.48 -10.95 5.52
C ALA A 82 -28.71 -9.81 4.51
N TYR A 83 -28.00 -9.78 3.37
CA TYR A 83 -28.09 -8.69 2.40
C TYR A 83 -29.44 -8.54 1.69
N GLU A 84 -30.33 -9.51 1.81
CA GLU A 84 -31.65 -9.49 1.19
C GLU A 84 -32.71 -8.78 2.03
N SER A 85 -32.47 -8.64 3.33
CA SER A 85 -33.43 -7.99 4.22
C SER A 85 -33.10 -6.49 4.36
N THR A 86 -34.15 -5.67 4.45
CA THR A 86 -34.02 -4.27 4.88
C THR A 86 -33.54 -4.17 6.33
N ASP A 87 -33.69 -5.25 7.09
CA ASP A 87 -33.05 -5.49 8.38
C ASP A 87 -31.75 -6.25 8.12
N ILE A 88 -30.71 -5.52 7.77
CA ILE A 88 -29.40 -6.09 7.53
C ILE A 88 -28.89 -6.59 8.87
N GLY A 89 -29.03 -7.90 9.12
CA GLY A 89 -28.51 -8.57 10.29
C GLY A 89 -27.01 -8.34 10.36
N SER A 90 -26.58 -7.65 11.38
CA SER A 90 -25.20 -7.22 11.51
C SER A 90 -24.57 -7.82 12.75
N CYS A 91 -23.30 -8.14 12.61
CA CYS A 91 -22.42 -8.44 13.72
C CYS A 91 -21.59 -7.20 14.03
N TYR A 92 -21.34 -6.96 15.31
CA TYR A 92 -20.57 -5.81 15.75
C TYR A 92 -19.35 -6.30 16.49
N PHE A 93 -18.21 -5.67 16.22
CA PHE A 93 -16.96 -5.92 16.95
C PHE A 93 -16.43 -4.60 17.46
N ILE A 94 -15.97 -4.57 18.71
CA ILE A 94 -15.36 -3.38 19.31
C ILE A 94 -13.92 -3.64 19.69
N ASP A 95 -13.08 -2.60 19.61
CA ASP A 95 -11.75 -2.60 20.23
C ASP A 95 -11.89 -2.89 21.73
N ALA A 96 -11.23 -3.93 22.20
CA ALA A 96 -11.24 -4.37 23.58
C ALA A 96 -9.84 -4.30 24.22
N SER A 97 -8.93 -3.51 23.66
CA SER A 97 -7.53 -3.40 24.10
C SER A 97 -7.34 -2.84 25.52
N LEU A 98 -8.39 -2.32 26.13
CA LEU A 98 -8.42 -1.98 27.56
C LEU A 98 -8.48 -3.22 28.47
N LEU A 99 -8.98 -4.36 27.96
CA LEU A 99 -9.01 -5.60 28.71
C LEU A 99 -7.62 -6.25 28.68
N LYS A 100 -6.89 -6.08 29.77
CA LYS A 100 -5.53 -6.59 29.95
C LYS A 100 -5.43 -7.43 31.22
N PRO A 101 -4.68 -8.53 31.21
CA PRO A 101 -4.45 -9.31 32.43
C PRO A 101 -3.75 -8.44 33.49
N GLY A 102 -4.25 -8.50 34.71
CA GLY A 102 -3.69 -7.75 35.85
C GLY A 102 -3.98 -6.24 35.87
N ALA A 103 -4.66 -5.69 34.87
CA ALA A 103 -5.09 -4.28 34.87
C ALA A 103 -6.48 -4.11 35.46
N ASP A 104 -6.81 -2.87 35.89
CA ASP A 104 -8.19 -2.51 36.25
C ASP A 104 -9.04 -2.40 34.97
N CYS A 105 -9.87 -3.41 34.74
CA CYS A 105 -10.80 -3.48 33.63
C CYS A 105 -12.22 -2.99 33.97
N SER A 106 -12.45 -2.52 35.21
CA SER A 106 -13.78 -2.06 35.66
C SER A 106 -14.43 -1.03 34.73
N PRO A 107 -13.73 -0.02 34.20
CA PRO A 107 -14.34 0.94 33.29
C PRO A 107 -14.91 0.30 32.01
N PHE A 108 -14.26 -0.75 31.50
CA PHE A 108 -14.77 -1.50 30.36
C PHE A 108 -16.00 -2.33 30.73
N TYR A 109 -15.95 -3.05 31.82
CA TYR A 109 -17.02 -3.94 32.26
C TYR A 109 -18.28 -3.18 32.69
N GLU A 110 -18.14 -2.03 33.31
CA GLU A 110 -19.25 -1.26 33.87
C GLU A 110 -19.87 -0.28 32.89
N GLU A 111 -19.05 0.33 32.01
CA GLU A 111 -19.51 1.40 31.12
C GLU A 111 -19.65 1.00 29.66
N ILE A 112 -18.72 0.18 29.13
CA ILE A 112 -18.65 -0.14 27.71
C ILE A 112 -19.43 -1.41 27.40
N LEU A 113 -19.13 -2.49 28.10
CA LEU A 113 -19.72 -3.80 27.84
C LEU A 113 -21.26 -3.82 27.91
N PRO A 114 -21.93 -3.18 28.88
CA PRO A 114 -23.40 -3.13 28.94
C PRO A 114 -24.03 -2.38 27.74
N LYS A 115 -23.37 -1.32 27.28
CA LYS A 115 -23.81 -0.56 26.09
C LYS A 115 -23.63 -1.35 24.81
N PHE A 116 -22.58 -2.15 24.75
CA PHE A 116 -22.24 -2.96 23.58
C PHE A 116 -23.08 -4.23 23.47
N ALA A 117 -23.15 -5.01 24.54
CA ALA A 117 -23.78 -6.33 24.55
C ALA A 117 -25.19 -6.36 25.16
N GLY A 118 -25.64 -5.27 25.77
CA GLY A 118 -26.86 -5.21 26.56
C GLY A 118 -26.61 -5.66 28.01
N GLU A 119 -27.31 -5.01 28.96
CA GLU A 119 -27.08 -5.22 30.41
C GLU A 119 -27.24 -6.68 30.84
N MET A 120 -28.29 -7.36 30.37
CA MET A 120 -28.59 -8.73 30.79
C MET A 120 -27.53 -9.73 30.32
N ARG A 121 -27.10 -9.62 29.05
CA ARG A 121 -26.03 -10.44 28.48
C ARG A 121 -24.71 -10.19 29.18
N SER A 122 -24.35 -8.91 29.38
CA SER A 122 -23.13 -8.51 30.06
C SER A 122 -23.01 -9.13 31.44
N LYS A 123 -24.06 -9.02 32.27
CA LYS A 123 -24.09 -9.61 33.62
C LYS A 123 -23.91 -11.12 33.63
N LYS A 124 -24.51 -11.82 32.66
CA LYS A 124 -24.40 -13.29 32.54
C LYS A 124 -23.02 -13.75 32.10
N LEU A 125 -22.39 -13.02 31.17
CA LEU A 125 -21.13 -13.45 30.57
C LEU A 125 -19.90 -12.88 31.29
N LEU A 126 -20.06 -11.87 32.16
CA LEU A 126 -18.96 -11.21 32.86
C LEU A 126 -18.02 -12.19 33.57
N PRO A 127 -18.50 -13.17 34.40
CA PRO A 127 -17.59 -14.08 35.11
C PRO A 127 -16.69 -14.89 34.16
N MET A 128 -17.23 -15.32 33.02
CA MET A 128 -16.44 -16.05 32.04
C MET A 128 -15.50 -15.15 31.26
N LEU A 129 -15.92 -13.92 30.94
CA LEU A 129 -15.08 -12.92 30.30
C LEU A 129 -13.88 -12.55 31.20
N GLU A 130 -14.10 -12.29 32.47
CA GLU A 130 -13.04 -12.03 33.45
C GLU A 130 -12.05 -13.19 33.56
N LYS A 131 -12.56 -14.45 33.58
CA LYS A 131 -11.72 -15.63 33.55
C LYS A 131 -10.87 -15.68 32.25
N CYS A 132 -11.47 -15.41 31.09
CA CYS A 132 -10.74 -15.39 29.82
C CYS A 132 -9.64 -14.32 29.84
N VAL A 133 -9.93 -13.11 30.33
CA VAL A 133 -8.95 -12.02 30.44
C VAL A 133 -7.81 -12.38 31.39
N ALA A 134 -8.13 -12.89 32.57
CA ALA A 134 -7.12 -13.26 33.59
C ALA A 134 -6.15 -14.33 33.08
N LEU A 135 -6.64 -15.33 32.35
CA LEU A 135 -5.83 -16.41 31.79
C LEU A 135 -4.92 -15.98 30.62
N LEU A 136 -5.05 -14.74 30.12
CA LEU A 136 -4.11 -14.18 29.13
C LEU A 136 -2.74 -13.88 29.73
N ASP A 137 -2.60 -13.81 31.04
CA ASP A 137 -1.35 -13.46 31.72
C ASP A 137 -0.19 -14.34 31.27
N GLY A 138 0.92 -13.69 30.87
CA GLY A 138 2.11 -14.33 30.31
C GLY A 138 1.95 -14.95 28.91
N ARG A 139 0.77 -14.82 28.26
CA ARG A 139 0.45 -15.42 26.95
C ARG A 139 0.08 -14.39 25.88
N SER A 140 -0.70 -13.38 26.26
CA SER A 140 -1.20 -12.33 25.38
C SER A 140 -1.30 -11.02 26.14
N GLU A 141 -1.03 -9.91 25.46
CA GLU A 141 -0.95 -8.59 26.12
C GLU A 141 -2.33 -8.00 26.46
N TYR A 142 -3.34 -8.30 25.64
CA TYR A 142 -4.70 -7.74 25.77
C TYR A 142 -5.71 -8.53 24.94
N VAL A 143 -6.99 -8.24 25.15
CA VAL A 143 -8.08 -8.69 24.28
C VAL A 143 -8.12 -7.80 23.05
N PHE A 144 -7.96 -8.37 21.86
CA PHE A 144 -7.95 -7.60 20.61
C PHE A 144 -9.32 -7.00 20.30
N GLN A 145 -10.35 -7.85 20.28
CA GLN A 145 -11.73 -7.45 19.99
C GLN A 145 -12.74 -8.29 20.76
N LEU A 146 -13.93 -7.71 21.00
CA LEU A 146 -15.13 -8.44 21.36
C LEU A 146 -16.19 -8.29 20.28
N GLY A 147 -16.88 -9.39 19.94
CA GLY A 147 -17.92 -9.45 18.94
C GLY A 147 -19.29 -9.77 19.52
N ALA A 148 -20.33 -9.06 19.09
CA ALA A 148 -21.73 -9.38 19.32
C ALA A 148 -22.34 -9.88 18.02
N MET A 149 -22.70 -11.18 17.97
CA MET A 149 -23.15 -11.87 16.76
C MET A 149 -24.69 -11.80 16.61
N THR A 150 -25.26 -10.63 16.80
CA THR A 150 -26.72 -10.41 16.85
C THR A 150 -27.41 -10.79 15.54
N GLY A 151 -26.79 -10.48 14.41
CA GLY A 151 -27.32 -10.84 13.08
C GLY A 151 -27.45 -12.33 12.82
N ARG A 152 -26.76 -13.16 13.60
CA ARG A 152 -26.79 -14.64 13.49
C ARG A 152 -27.71 -15.30 14.52
N GLY A 153 -28.51 -14.52 15.26
CA GLY A 153 -29.37 -15.03 16.31
C GLY A 153 -28.61 -15.61 17.53
N GLN A 154 -27.35 -15.28 17.68
CA GLN A 154 -26.48 -15.75 18.77
C GLN A 154 -26.49 -14.73 19.93
N ASP A 155 -27.66 -14.51 20.52
CA ASP A 155 -27.81 -13.52 21.60
C ASP A 155 -27.31 -13.99 22.96
N SER A 156 -26.88 -15.25 23.08
CA SER A 156 -26.40 -15.83 24.33
C SER A 156 -24.88 -15.85 24.49
N SER A 157 -24.12 -15.41 23.50
CA SER A 157 -22.66 -15.46 23.51
C SER A 157 -22.00 -14.13 23.12
N LEU A 158 -20.71 -14.01 23.41
CA LEU A 158 -19.82 -12.98 22.87
C LEU A 158 -18.64 -13.65 22.19
N ARG A 159 -18.24 -13.15 21.02
CA ARG A 159 -17.01 -13.59 20.37
C ARG A 159 -15.82 -12.86 20.97
N PHE A 160 -14.84 -13.63 21.36
CA PHE A 160 -13.61 -13.15 22.01
C PHE A 160 -12.43 -13.35 21.07
N PHE A 161 -11.62 -12.31 20.88
CA PHE A 161 -10.37 -12.37 20.11
C PHE A 161 -9.21 -12.01 21.01
N THR A 162 -8.21 -12.88 21.11
CA THR A 162 -6.96 -12.57 21.80
C THR A 162 -6.11 -11.60 20.98
N SER A 163 -5.16 -10.90 21.59
CA SER A 163 -4.03 -10.38 20.83
C SER A 163 -3.05 -11.50 20.47
N ASN A 164 -1.95 -11.17 19.85
CA ASN A 164 -0.97 -12.15 19.36
C ASN A 164 -0.48 -13.11 20.45
N MET A 165 -0.51 -14.41 20.17
CA MET A 165 0.02 -15.49 21.00
C MET A 165 0.99 -16.37 20.25
N LYS A 166 1.97 -16.95 20.94
CA LYS A 166 2.76 -18.09 20.44
C LYS A 166 1.97 -19.39 20.55
N LYS A 167 2.33 -20.38 19.75
CA LYS A 167 1.70 -21.70 19.73
C LYS A 167 1.53 -22.30 21.13
N ASP A 168 2.62 -22.34 21.92
CA ASP A 168 2.57 -22.97 23.23
C ASP A 168 1.67 -22.20 24.21
N GLY A 169 1.67 -20.87 24.13
CA GLY A 169 0.76 -20.01 24.89
C GLY A 169 -0.69 -20.26 24.53
N LEU A 170 -0.99 -20.40 23.23
CA LEU A 170 -2.34 -20.70 22.72
C LEU A 170 -2.85 -22.06 23.22
N LEU A 171 -2.03 -23.10 23.09
CA LEU A 171 -2.40 -24.45 23.55
C LEU A 171 -2.62 -24.51 25.05
N SER A 172 -1.73 -23.88 25.84
CA SER A 172 -1.90 -23.82 27.29
C SER A 172 -3.13 -23.01 27.71
N TYR A 173 -3.45 -21.94 27.00
CA TYR A 173 -4.65 -21.12 27.22
C TYR A 173 -5.93 -21.91 26.99
N LEU A 174 -6.03 -22.64 25.86
CA LEU A 174 -7.17 -23.52 25.57
C LEU A 174 -7.35 -24.63 26.61
N LYS A 175 -6.24 -25.21 27.10
CA LYS A 175 -6.26 -26.21 28.18
C LYS A 175 -6.84 -25.64 29.46
N ASP A 176 -6.40 -24.45 29.89
CA ASP A 176 -6.87 -23.80 31.11
C ASP A 176 -8.34 -23.33 31.01
N LEU A 177 -8.80 -23.03 29.79
CA LEU A 177 -10.21 -22.79 29.50
C LEU A 177 -11.06 -24.06 29.40
N SER A 178 -10.45 -25.26 29.52
CA SER A 178 -11.11 -26.55 29.37
C SER A 178 -11.78 -26.72 28.01
N TRP A 179 -11.12 -26.28 26.95
CA TRP A 179 -11.60 -26.47 25.59
C TRP A 179 -11.76 -27.95 25.25
N SER A 180 -12.90 -28.33 24.64
CA SER A 180 -13.29 -29.72 24.43
C SER A 180 -12.66 -30.36 23.19
N GLY A 181 -11.94 -29.61 22.34
CA GLY A 181 -11.35 -30.14 21.12
C GLY A 181 -10.03 -30.90 21.33
N ASN A 182 -9.52 -31.48 20.25
CA ASN A 182 -8.30 -32.28 20.25
C ASN A 182 -7.05 -31.39 20.16
N THR A 183 -6.36 -31.20 21.27
CA THR A 183 -5.16 -30.34 21.37
C THR A 183 -3.96 -30.89 20.60
N GLU A 184 -3.77 -32.19 20.45
CA GLU A 184 -2.65 -32.81 19.72
C GLU A 184 -2.78 -32.57 18.20
N LYS A 185 -3.99 -32.73 17.65
CA LYS A 185 -4.26 -32.43 16.26
C LYS A 185 -4.15 -30.92 15.98
N LEU A 186 -4.63 -30.08 16.90
CA LEU A 186 -4.48 -28.62 16.80
C LEU A 186 -3.01 -28.20 16.85
N GLU A 187 -2.19 -28.81 17.71
CA GLU A 187 -0.74 -28.55 17.78
C GLU A 187 -0.05 -28.87 16.46
N SER A 188 -0.41 -29.99 15.84
CA SER A 188 0.12 -30.37 14.52
C SER A 188 -0.22 -29.31 13.46
N LEU A 189 -1.47 -28.84 13.42
CA LEU A 189 -1.88 -27.76 12.52
C LEU A 189 -1.13 -26.44 12.81
N LEU A 190 -1.04 -26.02 14.07
CA LEU A 190 -0.33 -24.80 14.45
C LEU A 190 1.15 -24.86 14.09
N THR A 191 1.80 -26.01 14.24
CA THR A 191 3.19 -26.24 13.86
C THR A 191 3.40 -26.03 12.36
N GLU A 192 2.47 -26.53 11.56
CA GLU A 192 2.46 -26.30 10.11
C GLU A 192 2.28 -24.82 9.77
N LEU A 193 1.31 -24.14 10.41
CA LEU A 193 0.98 -22.75 10.17
C LEU A 193 2.05 -21.76 10.63
N GLU A 194 2.94 -22.13 11.56
CA GLU A 194 4.04 -21.26 12.01
C GLU A 194 4.94 -20.78 10.86
N SER A 195 5.09 -21.57 9.79
CA SER A 195 5.91 -21.24 8.63
C SER A 195 5.34 -20.05 7.84
N TYR A 196 4.03 -19.87 7.86
CA TYR A 196 3.29 -18.81 7.13
C TYR A 196 3.03 -17.59 8.00
N SER A 197 2.90 -17.77 9.32
CA SER A 197 2.55 -16.72 10.26
C SER A 197 3.68 -15.71 10.46
N GLN A 198 3.33 -14.42 10.47
CA GLN A 198 4.25 -13.36 10.83
C GLN A 198 4.70 -13.51 12.29
N ASN A 199 6.03 -13.57 12.49
CA ASN A 199 6.64 -13.76 13.81
C ASN A 199 6.15 -15.00 14.58
N LYS A 200 5.59 -16.00 13.90
CA LYS A 200 4.99 -17.20 14.49
C LYS A 200 3.92 -16.88 15.54
N ASN A 201 3.14 -15.84 15.29
CA ASN A 201 2.06 -15.40 16.17
C ASN A 201 0.71 -15.76 15.60
N PHE A 202 -0.24 -16.07 16.50
CA PHE A 202 -1.62 -16.37 16.18
C PHE A 202 -2.56 -15.52 17.02
N ILE A 203 -3.70 -15.15 16.46
CA ILE A 203 -4.86 -14.63 17.16
C ILE A 203 -5.86 -15.77 17.27
N LEU A 204 -6.33 -16.05 18.48
CA LEU A 204 -7.35 -17.05 18.73
C LEU A 204 -8.70 -16.36 18.89
N ASP A 205 -9.74 -16.86 18.21
CA ASP A 205 -11.13 -16.46 18.48
C ASP A 205 -12.03 -17.65 18.82
N PHE A 206 -12.99 -17.38 19.68
CA PHE A 206 -14.02 -18.32 20.13
C PHE A 206 -15.23 -17.58 20.71
N ASP A 207 -16.34 -18.28 20.83
CA ASP A 207 -17.53 -17.72 21.50
C ASP A 207 -17.49 -18.04 23.00
N ILE A 208 -17.78 -17.03 23.82
CA ILE A 208 -17.91 -17.16 25.28
C ILE A 208 -19.39 -17.34 25.61
N PHE A 209 -19.71 -18.36 26.42
CA PHE A 209 -21.00 -18.65 26.99
C PHE A 209 -20.92 -18.57 28.52
N GLU A 210 -22.07 -18.58 29.20
CA GLU A 210 -22.14 -18.58 30.66
C GLU A 210 -21.36 -19.78 31.29
N THR A 211 -21.36 -20.92 30.62
CA THR A 211 -20.79 -22.19 31.12
C THR A 211 -19.40 -22.54 30.55
N GLY A 212 -18.85 -21.72 29.68
CA GLY A 212 -17.55 -22.01 29.06
C GLY A 212 -17.37 -21.35 27.70
N ILE A 213 -16.49 -21.93 26.87
CA ILE A 213 -16.21 -21.47 25.53
C ILE A 213 -16.72 -22.44 24.46
N SER A 214 -16.89 -21.96 23.23
CA SER A 214 -17.28 -22.80 22.11
C SER A 214 -16.25 -23.88 21.79
N GLU A 215 -16.72 -25.03 21.32
CA GLU A 215 -15.85 -26.06 20.71
C GLU A 215 -15.21 -25.53 19.42
N LYS A 216 -15.96 -24.73 18.64
CA LYS A 216 -15.45 -24.07 17.44
C LYS A 216 -14.56 -22.90 17.81
N ILE A 217 -13.35 -22.89 17.25
CA ILE A 217 -12.36 -21.83 17.41
C ILE A 217 -11.89 -21.34 16.05
N GLY A 218 -11.36 -20.14 16.00
CA GLY A 218 -10.68 -19.57 14.83
C GLY A 218 -9.21 -19.29 15.15
N ILE A 219 -8.34 -19.75 14.26
CA ILE A 219 -6.90 -19.45 14.30
C ILE A 219 -6.61 -18.45 13.20
N CYS A 220 -6.33 -17.19 13.58
CA CYS A 220 -6.05 -16.12 12.66
C CYS A 220 -4.56 -15.76 12.68
N PHE A 221 -3.99 -15.46 11.52
CA PHE A 221 -2.63 -14.94 11.41
C PHE A 221 -2.43 -14.11 10.16
N GLY A 222 -1.62 -13.05 10.26
CA GLY A 222 -1.10 -12.31 9.11
C GLY A 222 0.11 -13.01 8.52
N THR A 223 0.33 -12.85 7.23
CA THR A 223 1.51 -13.40 6.54
C THR A 223 2.77 -12.59 6.85
N LYS A 224 3.92 -13.26 6.84
CA LYS A 224 5.23 -12.59 6.79
C LYS A 224 5.31 -11.84 5.48
N ASN A 225 5.38 -10.52 5.53
CA ASN A 225 5.43 -9.66 4.34
C ASN A 225 4.22 -9.89 3.43
N SER A 226 3.22 -9.06 3.53
CA SER A 226 1.96 -9.12 2.76
C SER A 226 2.16 -8.90 1.25
N PHE A 227 3.28 -9.39 0.65
CA PHE A 227 3.66 -9.06 -0.70
C PHE A 227 3.69 -10.28 -1.62
N TYR A 228 3.60 -9.99 -2.90
CA TYR A 228 3.18 -10.85 -4.00
C TYR A 228 3.85 -12.20 -4.03
N LYS A 229 5.19 -12.28 -3.90
CA LYS A 229 5.95 -13.53 -3.94
C LYS A 229 5.61 -14.41 -2.73
N THR A 230 5.57 -13.82 -1.54
CA THR A 230 5.22 -14.53 -0.30
C THR A 230 3.77 -14.97 -0.29
N ILE A 231 2.85 -14.11 -0.77
CA ILE A 231 1.42 -14.46 -0.90
C ILE A 231 1.24 -15.57 -1.92
N ASP A 232 1.85 -15.45 -3.10
CA ASP A 232 1.76 -16.47 -4.16
C ASP A 232 2.29 -17.81 -3.67
N LYS A 233 3.46 -17.84 -3.01
CA LYS A 233 4.02 -19.04 -2.40
C LYS A 233 3.08 -19.62 -1.34
N THR A 234 2.61 -18.81 -0.40
CA THR A 234 1.70 -19.25 0.67
C THR A 234 0.44 -19.86 0.09
N LEU A 235 -0.18 -19.21 -0.89
CA LEU A 235 -1.40 -19.72 -1.54
C LEU A 235 -1.11 -20.96 -2.40
N SER A 236 0.07 -21.09 -3.01
CA SER A 236 0.49 -22.30 -3.72
C SER A 236 0.58 -23.49 -2.76
N ASP A 237 1.26 -23.30 -1.64
CA ASP A 237 1.36 -24.31 -0.59
C ASP A 237 -0.04 -24.66 -0.02
N PHE A 238 -0.93 -23.67 0.11
CA PHE A 238 -2.32 -23.90 0.53
C PHE A 238 -3.11 -24.70 -0.49
N VAL A 239 -2.88 -24.49 -1.80
CA VAL A 239 -3.51 -25.31 -2.85
C VAL A 239 -3.02 -26.75 -2.78
N GLU A 240 -1.72 -27.00 -2.64
CA GLU A 240 -1.14 -28.34 -2.51
C GLU A 240 -1.69 -29.09 -1.29
N LYS A 241 -1.99 -28.39 -0.21
CA LYS A 241 -2.51 -28.94 1.05
C LYS A 241 -4.04 -29.04 1.12
N GLY A 242 -4.75 -28.57 0.10
CA GLY A 242 -6.22 -28.53 0.07
C GLY A 242 -6.85 -27.44 0.95
N PHE A 243 -6.07 -26.45 1.41
CA PHE A 243 -6.55 -25.30 2.18
C PHE A 243 -7.11 -24.18 1.30
N CYS A 244 -6.76 -24.20 0.01
CA CYS A 244 -7.20 -23.19 -0.97
C CYS A 244 -7.50 -23.88 -2.31
N LEU A 245 -8.57 -23.45 -2.98
CA LEU A 245 -8.84 -23.89 -4.35
C LEU A 245 -7.98 -23.10 -5.34
N PRO A 246 -7.54 -23.70 -6.47
CA PRO A 246 -6.75 -23.01 -7.49
C PRO A 246 -7.42 -21.72 -8.02
N SER A 247 -8.73 -21.76 -8.25
CA SER A 247 -9.52 -20.59 -8.67
C SER A 247 -9.49 -19.48 -7.63
N LYS A 248 -9.60 -19.82 -6.35
CA LYS A 248 -9.54 -18.85 -5.24
C LYS A 248 -8.13 -18.23 -5.12
N LYS A 249 -7.07 -19.02 -5.29
CA LYS A 249 -5.70 -18.49 -5.38
C LYS A 249 -5.60 -17.45 -6.50
N GLU A 250 -6.06 -17.77 -7.71
CA GLU A 250 -6.03 -16.85 -8.84
C GLU A 250 -6.76 -15.53 -8.53
N GLY A 251 -7.96 -15.62 -7.96
CA GLY A 251 -8.74 -14.45 -7.58
C GLY A 251 -8.07 -13.60 -6.50
N VAL A 252 -7.46 -14.21 -5.47
CA VAL A 252 -6.72 -13.48 -4.44
C VAL A 252 -5.47 -12.80 -5.03
N MET A 253 -4.76 -13.45 -5.95
CA MET A 253 -3.61 -12.83 -6.63
C MET A 253 -4.05 -11.65 -7.51
N LYS A 254 -5.22 -11.70 -8.13
CA LYS A 254 -5.83 -10.55 -8.81
C LYS A 254 -6.22 -9.46 -7.82
N TRP A 255 -6.75 -9.80 -6.66
CA TRP A 255 -7.14 -8.85 -5.63
C TRP A 255 -5.97 -7.97 -5.16
N VAL A 256 -4.84 -8.57 -4.84
CA VAL A 256 -3.66 -7.86 -4.35
C VAL A 256 -2.89 -7.10 -5.44
N LYS A 257 -3.29 -7.25 -6.71
CA LYS A 257 -2.66 -6.57 -7.83
C LYS A 257 -3.11 -5.11 -7.91
N ARG A 258 -2.19 -4.21 -8.26
CA ARG A 258 -2.54 -2.82 -8.58
C ARG A 258 -3.00 -2.71 -10.02
N TYR A 259 -4.04 -1.90 -10.23
CA TYR A 259 -4.58 -1.63 -11.57
C TYR A 259 -4.49 -0.14 -11.90
N PRO A 260 -4.18 0.22 -13.17
CA PRO A 260 -3.99 1.61 -13.60
C PRO A 260 -5.21 2.52 -13.41
N SER A 261 -6.40 1.96 -13.56
CA SER A 261 -7.68 2.68 -13.48
C SER A 261 -8.12 3.06 -12.08
N HIS A 262 -7.27 2.81 -11.08
CA HIS A 262 -7.62 3.00 -9.69
C HIS A 262 -7.26 4.40 -9.20
N THR A 263 -8.17 4.95 -8.41
CA THR A 263 -7.80 6.08 -7.58
C THR A 263 -6.64 5.64 -6.69
N PRO A 264 -5.51 6.35 -6.67
CA PRO A 264 -4.33 5.94 -5.88
C PRO A 264 -4.59 5.89 -4.37
N GLN A 265 -5.81 6.14 -3.93
CA GLN A 265 -6.22 6.22 -2.53
C GLN A 265 -6.68 4.88 -1.94
N ILE A 266 -7.07 3.90 -2.78
CA ILE A 266 -7.54 2.60 -2.33
C ILE A 266 -6.50 1.54 -2.66
N GLN A 267 -6.18 0.72 -1.67
CA GLN A 267 -5.25 -0.38 -1.80
C GLN A 267 -5.88 -1.66 -1.33
N ASN A 268 -5.65 -2.70 -2.10
CA ASN A 268 -6.07 -4.04 -1.80
C ASN A 268 -4.89 -4.82 -1.24
N ASP A 269 -5.09 -5.48 -0.11
CA ASP A 269 -4.16 -6.44 0.48
C ASP A 269 -4.91 -7.57 1.19
N ILE A 270 -4.19 -8.45 1.86
CA ILE A 270 -4.76 -9.48 2.73
C ILE A 270 -4.49 -9.05 4.16
N SER A 271 -5.55 -8.85 4.94
CA SER A 271 -5.44 -8.57 6.36
C SER A 271 -4.87 -9.78 7.10
N HIS A 272 -5.53 -10.93 6.96
CA HIS A 272 -5.13 -12.18 7.60
C HIS A 272 -5.83 -13.39 6.98
N PHE A 273 -5.33 -14.57 7.32
CA PHE A 273 -6.02 -15.84 7.08
C PHE A 273 -6.64 -16.34 8.39
N LYS A 274 -7.74 -17.07 8.27
CA LYS A 274 -8.40 -17.74 9.39
C LYS A 274 -8.66 -19.22 9.07
N PHE A 275 -8.24 -20.07 9.99
CA PHE A 275 -8.51 -21.50 10.00
C PHE A 275 -9.57 -21.78 11.07
N ALA A 276 -10.79 -22.04 10.64
CA ALA A 276 -11.88 -22.38 11.56
C ALA A 276 -11.80 -23.87 11.90
N TYR A 277 -11.68 -24.19 13.17
CA TYR A 277 -11.43 -25.53 13.69
C TYR A 277 -12.49 -25.90 14.73
N GLN A 278 -12.96 -27.14 14.71
CA GLN A 278 -13.93 -27.67 15.69
C GLN A 278 -13.66 -29.12 16.02
N GLY A 279 -13.59 -29.43 17.32
CA GLY A 279 -13.28 -30.76 17.80
C GLY A 279 -11.90 -31.21 17.35
N GLU A 280 -11.84 -31.98 16.28
CA GLU A 280 -10.59 -32.47 15.66
C GLU A 280 -10.49 -32.16 14.17
N ASN A 281 -11.41 -31.35 13.64
CA ASN A 281 -11.55 -31.09 12.20
C ASN A 281 -11.33 -29.63 11.84
N LEU A 282 -10.59 -29.42 10.77
CA LEU A 282 -10.56 -28.15 10.05
C LEU A 282 -11.87 -28.02 9.25
N LEU A 283 -12.68 -27.01 9.58
CA LEU A 283 -13.98 -26.80 8.93
C LEU A 283 -13.86 -26.03 7.61
N VAL A 284 -13.09 -24.96 7.63
CA VAL A 284 -12.93 -24.05 6.49
C VAL A 284 -11.71 -23.15 6.69
N VAL A 285 -11.06 -22.81 5.57
CA VAL A 285 -10.01 -21.78 5.52
C VAL A 285 -10.58 -20.55 4.85
N LYS A 286 -10.34 -19.39 5.45
CA LYS A 286 -10.83 -18.09 5.01
C LYS A 286 -9.68 -17.14 4.77
N ALA A 287 -9.88 -16.20 3.85
CA ALA A 287 -9.04 -15.01 3.70
C ALA A 287 -9.87 -13.76 3.96
N TYR A 288 -9.27 -12.82 4.65
CA TYR A 288 -9.84 -11.50 4.93
C TYR A 288 -9.15 -10.50 4.01
N LEU A 289 -9.83 -10.20 2.91
CA LEU A 289 -9.37 -9.31 1.86
C LEU A 289 -9.65 -7.86 2.28
N ARG A 290 -8.62 -7.07 2.38
CA ARG A 290 -8.70 -5.69 2.85
C ARG A 290 -8.69 -4.71 1.69
N GLN A 291 -9.57 -3.73 1.73
CA GLN A 291 -9.45 -2.48 0.99
C GLN A 291 -9.24 -1.35 1.98
N GLY A 292 -8.20 -0.58 1.81
CA GLY A 292 -7.88 0.48 2.75
C GLY A 292 -7.25 1.70 2.10
N SER A 293 -7.39 2.84 2.79
CA SER A 293 -6.73 4.10 2.43
C SER A 293 -5.29 4.19 2.95
N LYS A 294 -4.83 3.18 3.68
CA LYS A 294 -3.49 3.13 4.30
C LYS A 294 -2.80 1.83 3.98
N PHE A 295 -1.49 1.90 3.70
CA PHE A 295 -0.63 0.74 3.84
C PHE A 295 -0.47 0.36 5.32
N TYR A 296 -0.51 -0.92 5.61
CA TYR A 296 -0.10 -1.42 6.92
C TYR A 296 1.41 -1.24 7.06
N ASN A 297 1.82 -0.24 7.83
CA ASN A 297 3.22 -0.01 8.19
C ASN A 297 3.60 -0.93 9.36
N GLY A 298 3.88 -2.21 9.06
CA GLY A 298 4.78 -2.99 9.91
C GLY A 298 6.23 -2.47 9.78
N GLU A 299 7.16 -3.07 10.48
CA GLU A 299 8.61 -2.83 10.33
C GLU A 299 9.12 -3.27 8.94
N PHE A 300 8.65 -2.60 7.91
CA PHE A 300 8.85 -2.98 6.53
C PHE A 300 10.08 -2.26 5.96
N ARG A 301 11.12 -3.01 5.64
CA ARG A 301 12.35 -2.47 5.04
C ARG A 301 12.37 -2.54 3.52
N ALA A 302 11.86 -3.60 2.94
CA ALA A 302 11.82 -3.80 1.48
C ALA A 302 10.73 -4.81 1.08
N TYR A 303 10.22 -4.70 -0.14
CA TYR A 303 9.37 -5.72 -0.73
C TYR A 303 10.17 -7.00 -1.01
N ASP A 304 9.50 -8.14 -1.04
CA ASP A 304 10.12 -9.44 -1.38
C ASP A 304 10.47 -9.56 -2.87
N THR A 305 9.91 -8.65 -3.70
CA THR A 305 10.19 -8.50 -5.12
C THR A 305 10.02 -7.02 -5.50
N PRO A 306 10.67 -6.50 -6.56
CA PRO A 306 10.42 -5.13 -6.99
C PRO A 306 8.97 -4.99 -7.48
N VAL A 307 8.25 -4.00 -6.97
CA VAL A 307 6.87 -3.68 -7.41
C VAL A 307 6.85 -2.60 -8.49
N LEU A 308 7.97 -1.90 -8.67
CA LEU A 308 8.14 -0.82 -9.63
C LEU A 308 9.41 -1.03 -10.44
N MET A 309 9.32 -0.86 -11.75
CA MET A 309 10.46 -0.84 -12.65
C MET A 309 10.47 0.46 -13.46
N ASN A 310 11.61 1.15 -13.46
CA ASN A 310 11.84 2.25 -14.39
C ASN A 310 12.60 1.71 -15.60
N LEU A 311 12.14 2.01 -16.80
CA LEU A 311 12.76 1.60 -18.05
C LEU A 311 13.20 2.84 -18.83
N GLU A 312 14.52 3.04 -18.94
CA GLU A 312 15.09 4.15 -19.70
C GLU A 312 15.20 3.76 -21.17
N LEU A 313 14.28 4.28 -21.98
CA LEU A 313 14.07 3.85 -23.37
C LEU A 313 15.06 4.48 -24.36
N THR A 314 15.47 5.72 -24.08
CA THR A 314 16.29 6.49 -25.02
C THR A 314 17.06 7.59 -24.33
N THR A 315 18.23 7.94 -24.84
CA THR A 315 18.94 9.18 -24.50
C THR A 315 18.66 10.30 -25.49
N ARG A 316 17.85 10.07 -26.54
CA ARG A 316 17.46 11.13 -27.49
C ARG A 316 16.46 12.10 -26.84
N CYS A 317 16.78 13.38 -26.90
CA CYS A 317 15.90 14.45 -26.43
C CYS A 317 16.18 15.72 -27.24
N PRO A 318 15.17 16.42 -27.76
CA PRO A 318 15.37 17.70 -28.46
C PRO A 318 15.61 18.87 -27.50
N LEU A 319 15.25 18.71 -26.21
CA LEU A 319 15.38 19.72 -25.19
C LEU A 319 16.76 19.71 -24.53
N ARG A 320 17.14 20.85 -23.91
CA ARG A 320 18.42 21.02 -23.21
C ARG A 320 18.17 21.64 -21.82
N CYS A 321 17.32 20.96 -21.02
CA CYS A 321 16.94 21.42 -19.69
C CYS A 321 18.17 21.59 -18.78
N PRO A 322 18.35 22.75 -18.11
CA PRO A 322 19.50 22.96 -17.24
C PRO A 322 19.65 21.93 -16.10
N GLN A 323 18.54 21.39 -15.62
CA GLN A 323 18.52 20.38 -14.53
C GLN A 323 18.70 18.92 -15.01
N CYS A 324 18.89 18.68 -16.33
CA CYS A 324 18.83 17.33 -16.88
C CYS A 324 19.97 16.47 -16.36
N TYR A 325 19.62 15.27 -15.86
CA TYR A 325 20.60 14.28 -15.38
C TYR A 325 21.00 13.27 -16.47
N CYS A 326 20.27 13.23 -17.60
CA CYS A 326 20.55 12.28 -18.69
C CYS A 326 21.74 12.74 -19.52
N ASP A 327 22.61 11.81 -19.89
CA ASP A 327 23.59 12.05 -20.94
C ASP A 327 22.90 12.01 -22.31
N LEU A 328 22.68 13.19 -22.88
CA LEU A 328 22.00 13.37 -24.17
C LEU A 328 22.97 13.36 -25.37
N THR A 329 24.26 13.10 -25.14
CA THR A 329 25.29 13.22 -26.18
C THR A 329 25.32 12.02 -27.12
N CYS A 330 24.95 10.83 -26.65
CA CYS A 330 25.11 9.59 -27.41
C CYS A 330 23.90 9.21 -28.30
N GLY A 331 22.72 9.78 -28.08
CA GLY A 331 21.53 9.56 -28.93
C GLY A 331 21.09 8.09 -29.06
N LYS A 332 21.24 7.30 -28.01
CA LYS A 332 21.07 5.84 -27.99
C LYS A 332 19.64 5.46 -27.60
N ASP A 333 19.15 4.37 -28.19
CA ASP A 333 17.88 3.72 -27.82
C ASP A 333 18.16 2.38 -27.12
N LEU A 334 17.31 2.04 -26.16
CA LEU A 334 17.24 0.69 -25.61
C LEU A 334 16.73 -0.26 -26.72
N ASP A 335 17.45 -1.35 -26.91
CA ASP A 335 17.06 -2.38 -27.86
C ASP A 335 15.66 -2.94 -27.51
N LEU A 336 14.80 -3.14 -28.54
CA LEU A 336 13.43 -3.57 -28.33
C LEU A 336 13.33 -4.96 -27.68
N GLU A 337 14.19 -5.90 -28.07
CA GLU A 337 14.16 -7.25 -27.51
C GLU A 337 14.55 -7.23 -26.04
N LYS A 338 15.54 -6.41 -25.66
CA LYS A 338 15.90 -6.20 -24.25
C LYS A 338 14.78 -5.53 -23.47
N ALA A 339 14.10 -4.52 -24.05
CA ALA A 339 12.97 -3.87 -23.39
C ALA A 339 11.84 -4.87 -23.10
N LEU A 340 11.48 -5.70 -24.09
CA LEU A 340 10.47 -6.74 -23.94
C LEU A 340 10.90 -7.81 -22.94
N TYR A 341 12.16 -8.25 -22.97
CA TYR A 341 12.72 -9.19 -22.00
C TYR A 341 12.51 -8.69 -20.56
N TRP A 342 12.87 -7.43 -20.27
CA TRP A 342 12.72 -6.88 -18.94
C TRP A 342 11.27 -6.68 -18.51
N ILE A 343 10.37 -6.36 -19.45
CA ILE A 343 8.93 -6.29 -19.18
C ILE A 343 8.39 -7.68 -18.80
N GLU A 344 8.81 -8.73 -19.49
CA GLU A 344 8.42 -10.10 -19.18
C GLU A 344 9.03 -10.60 -17.86
N GLU A 345 10.30 -10.30 -17.61
CA GLU A 345 10.94 -10.57 -16.31
C GLU A 345 10.23 -9.82 -15.16
N GLY A 346 9.83 -8.56 -15.41
CA GLY A 346 9.03 -7.80 -14.46
C GLY A 346 7.70 -8.47 -14.14
N ALA A 347 6.98 -8.97 -15.16
CA ALA A 347 5.72 -9.67 -14.95
C ALA A 347 5.88 -10.96 -14.14
N LYS A 348 6.93 -11.76 -14.43
CA LYS A 348 7.27 -12.97 -13.65
C LYS A 348 7.59 -12.66 -12.19
N ASN A 349 8.21 -11.51 -11.94
CA ASN A 349 8.60 -11.05 -10.60
C ASN A 349 7.53 -10.15 -9.96
N HIS A 350 6.29 -10.17 -10.46
CA HIS A 350 5.16 -9.42 -9.91
C HIS A 350 5.35 -7.88 -9.87
N VAL A 351 6.17 -7.33 -10.76
CA VAL A 351 6.22 -5.89 -11.00
C VAL A 351 4.84 -5.41 -11.43
N GLN A 352 4.36 -4.35 -10.79
CA GLN A 352 3.02 -3.83 -11.04
C GLN A 352 3.02 -2.58 -11.89
N THR A 353 4.07 -1.77 -11.74
CA THR A 353 4.19 -0.49 -12.43
C THR A 353 5.49 -0.44 -13.20
N VAL A 354 5.39 -0.11 -14.47
CA VAL A 354 6.54 0.15 -15.34
C VAL A 354 6.51 1.62 -15.74
N ASN A 355 7.50 2.40 -15.29
CA ASN A 355 7.66 3.78 -15.70
C ASN A 355 8.56 3.83 -16.94
N LEU A 356 7.99 4.15 -18.06
CA LEU A 356 8.67 4.34 -19.35
C LEU A 356 9.19 5.78 -19.44
N SER A 357 10.49 5.95 -19.57
CA SER A 357 11.16 7.25 -19.51
C SER A 357 12.45 7.25 -20.33
N GLY A 358 13.27 8.27 -20.15
CA GLY A 358 14.56 8.40 -20.83
C GLY A 358 14.93 9.86 -21.05
N GLY A 359 15.49 10.20 -22.20
CA GLY A 359 15.61 11.57 -22.66
C GLY A 359 14.22 12.17 -22.90
N GLU A 360 13.68 12.04 -24.13
CA GLU A 360 12.27 12.28 -24.40
C GLU A 360 11.60 10.98 -24.83
N THR A 361 10.69 10.51 -24.02
CA THR A 361 10.04 9.19 -24.20
C THR A 361 9.35 9.03 -25.56
N VAL A 362 8.77 10.12 -26.07
CA VAL A 362 8.09 10.15 -27.38
C VAL A 362 9.06 9.91 -28.56
N CYS A 363 10.37 10.10 -28.35
CA CYS A 363 11.40 9.82 -29.36
C CYS A 363 11.70 8.32 -29.53
N TYR A 364 11.23 7.47 -28.62
CA TYR A 364 11.43 6.02 -28.74
C TYR A 364 10.41 5.42 -29.73
N PRO A 365 10.86 4.73 -30.80
CA PRO A 365 9.98 4.36 -31.91
C PRO A 365 8.95 3.27 -31.53
N HIS A 366 9.21 2.49 -30.49
CA HIS A 366 8.37 1.35 -30.08
C HIS A 366 7.56 1.61 -28.82
N LEU A 367 7.38 2.88 -28.40
CA LEU A 367 6.71 3.25 -27.15
C LEU A 367 5.33 2.60 -27.01
N THR A 368 4.48 2.70 -28.04
CA THR A 368 3.12 2.14 -28.03
C THR A 368 3.12 0.62 -27.86
N ALA A 369 4.07 -0.08 -28.50
CA ALA A 369 4.20 -1.53 -28.37
C ALA A 369 4.56 -1.95 -26.95
N LEU A 370 5.42 -1.19 -26.25
CA LEU A 370 5.78 -1.47 -24.87
C LEU A 370 4.62 -1.18 -23.92
N ILE A 371 3.87 -0.09 -24.12
CA ILE A 371 2.65 0.21 -23.35
C ILE A 371 1.67 -0.97 -23.46
N LYS A 372 1.39 -1.40 -24.71
CA LYS A 372 0.50 -2.52 -24.96
C LYS A 372 0.98 -3.81 -24.28
N ARG A 373 2.29 -4.12 -24.40
CA ARG A 373 2.85 -5.34 -23.78
C ARG A 373 2.71 -5.34 -22.26
N CYS A 374 2.95 -4.20 -21.61
CA CYS A 374 2.72 -4.06 -20.17
C CYS A 374 1.23 -4.30 -19.81
N ALA A 375 0.31 -3.70 -20.57
CA ALA A 375 -1.13 -3.87 -20.35
C ALA A 375 -1.57 -5.33 -20.55
N ASP A 376 -1.09 -6.01 -21.61
CA ASP A 376 -1.38 -7.42 -21.89
C ASP A 376 -0.89 -8.34 -20.76
N LEU A 377 0.20 -7.98 -20.08
CA LEU A 377 0.72 -8.68 -18.91
C LEU A 377 0.10 -8.19 -17.59
N GLY A 378 -0.86 -7.26 -17.69
CA GLY A 378 -1.56 -6.70 -16.55
C GLY A 378 -0.70 -5.82 -15.65
N MET A 379 0.32 -5.17 -16.18
CA MET A 379 1.12 -4.16 -15.51
C MET A 379 0.68 -2.75 -15.93
N CYS A 380 0.83 -1.79 -15.00
CA CYS A 380 0.56 -0.38 -15.25
C CYS A 380 1.75 0.27 -15.97
N ALA A 381 1.61 0.63 -17.24
CA ALA A 381 2.63 1.39 -17.96
C ALA A 381 2.39 2.90 -17.79
N ASN A 382 3.29 3.58 -17.10
CA ASN A 382 3.31 5.03 -17.01
C ASN A 382 4.33 5.62 -17.98
N ILE A 383 4.00 6.75 -18.62
CA ILE A 383 4.93 7.49 -19.47
C ILE A 383 5.23 8.88 -18.87
N ALA A 384 6.50 9.24 -18.85
CA ALA A 384 6.95 10.59 -18.47
C ALA A 384 7.44 11.33 -19.74
N LEU A 385 6.93 12.52 -19.97
CA LEU A 385 7.19 13.28 -21.20
C LEU A 385 7.33 14.80 -20.91
N SER A 386 7.96 15.51 -21.86
CA SER A 386 8.07 16.96 -21.84
C SER A 386 6.93 17.67 -22.58
N GLY A 387 6.13 16.92 -23.34
CA GLY A 387 5.16 17.44 -24.30
C GLY A 387 5.66 17.48 -25.74
N TYR A 388 6.96 17.33 -25.98
CA TYR A 388 7.49 17.30 -27.34
C TYR A 388 6.89 16.16 -28.16
N GLY A 389 6.41 16.49 -29.37
CA GLY A 389 5.89 15.52 -30.32
C GLY A 389 4.60 14.82 -29.88
N VAL A 390 3.94 15.28 -28.83
CA VAL A 390 2.61 14.83 -28.43
C VAL A 390 1.59 15.40 -29.41
N THR A 391 0.78 14.51 -29.99
CA THR A 391 -0.36 14.89 -30.85
C THR A 391 -1.61 14.15 -30.36
N LYS A 392 -2.78 14.58 -30.81
CA LYS A 392 -4.05 13.94 -30.47
C LYS A 392 -4.09 12.47 -30.91
N GLU A 393 -3.51 12.18 -32.07
CA GLU A 393 -3.44 10.83 -32.63
C GLU A 393 -2.58 9.91 -31.75
N LYS A 394 -1.36 10.36 -31.41
CA LYS A 394 -0.47 9.61 -30.52
C LYS A 394 -1.08 9.41 -29.14
N LEU A 395 -1.70 10.44 -28.56
CA LEU A 395 -2.37 10.32 -27.29
C LEU A 395 -3.47 9.26 -27.31
N ASN A 396 -4.32 9.28 -28.34
CA ASN A 396 -5.35 8.26 -28.53
C ASN A 396 -4.76 6.86 -28.71
N GLU A 397 -3.67 6.74 -29.46
CA GLU A 397 -2.95 5.46 -29.64
C GLU A 397 -2.44 4.90 -28.30
N TRP A 398 -1.85 5.72 -27.45
CA TRP A 398 -1.38 5.28 -26.11
C TRP A 398 -2.53 4.91 -25.20
N ILE A 399 -3.63 5.67 -25.22
CA ILE A 399 -4.85 5.35 -24.44
C ILE A 399 -5.42 4.01 -24.89
N GLN A 400 -5.53 3.76 -26.20
CA GLN A 400 -6.01 2.49 -26.75
C GLN A 400 -5.06 1.32 -26.44
N ALA A 401 -3.76 1.58 -26.36
CA ALA A 401 -2.76 0.59 -25.97
C ALA A 401 -2.79 0.26 -24.47
N GLY A 402 -3.55 1.01 -23.65
CA GLY A 402 -3.70 0.77 -22.23
C GLY A 402 -2.67 1.49 -21.36
N VAL A 403 -2.25 2.71 -21.74
CA VAL A 403 -1.40 3.53 -20.87
C VAL A 403 -2.03 3.73 -19.51
N GLY A 404 -1.26 3.51 -18.45
CA GLY A 404 -1.75 3.59 -17.08
C GLY A 404 -1.75 5.01 -16.52
N GLY A 405 -0.72 5.80 -16.81
CA GLY A 405 -0.61 7.19 -16.38
C GLY A 405 0.29 8.00 -17.31
N ILE A 406 -0.02 9.29 -17.47
CA ILE A 406 0.75 10.23 -18.29
C ILE A 406 1.24 11.37 -17.42
N PHE A 407 2.55 11.51 -17.29
CA PHE A 407 3.24 12.46 -16.45
C PHE A 407 3.91 13.54 -17.30
N VAL A 408 3.33 14.75 -17.30
CA VAL A 408 3.91 15.90 -18.01
C VAL A 408 4.88 16.61 -17.07
N SER A 409 6.10 16.80 -17.51
CA SER A 409 7.12 17.46 -16.72
C SER A 409 7.05 18.98 -16.89
N LEU A 410 6.79 19.71 -15.80
CA LEU A 410 6.63 21.16 -15.80
C LEU A 410 7.11 21.74 -14.46
N ASN A 411 8.03 22.73 -14.50
CA ASN A 411 8.67 23.27 -13.30
C ASN A 411 8.23 24.70 -12.93
N GLY A 412 7.38 25.32 -13.71
CA GLY A 412 6.90 26.68 -13.44
C GLY A 412 5.53 26.92 -14.05
N SER A 413 4.71 27.73 -13.37
CA SER A 413 3.40 28.15 -13.86
C SER A 413 3.47 29.15 -15.01
N THR A 414 4.64 29.77 -15.21
CA THR A 414 4.94 30.66 -16.34
C THR A 414 6.15 30.15 -17.12
N LYS A 415 6.26 30.62 -18.38
CA LYS A 415 7.37 30.25 -19.26
C LYS A 415 8.72 30.69 -18.68
N GLU A 416 8.80 31.93 -18.21
CA GLU A 416 10.03 32.52 -17.65
C GLU A 416 10.52 31.72 -16.43
N LEU A 417 9.60 31.22 -15.63
CA LEU A 417 9.95 30.47 -14.43
C LEU A 417 10.34 29.03 -14.77
N ASN A 418 9.60 28.39 -15.67
CA ASN A 418 9.89 27.05 -16.12
C ASN A 418 11.29 26.97 -16.77
N GLU A 419 11.60 27.93 -17.66
CA GLU A 419 12.84 27.93 -18.44
C GLU A 419 14.10 28.17 -17.59
N LYS A 420 13.98 28.59 -16.34
CA LYS A 420 15.13 28.63 -15.41
C LYS A 420 15.74 27.27 -15.14
N THR A 421 14.94 26.21 -15.20
CA THR A 421 15.38 24.85 -14.88
C THR A 421 15.00 23.81 -15.94
N ARG A 422 13.99 24.11 -16.79
CA ARG A 422 13.45 23.16 -17.74
C ARG A 422 12.98 23.85 -19.02
N ASP A 423 13.41 23.35 -20.18
CA ASP A 423 12.93 23.79 -21.48
C ASP A 423 11.52 23.27 -21.78
N GLY A 424 10.88 23.86 -22.81
CA GLY A 424 9.71 23.30 -23.46
C GLY A 424 8.38 23.63 -22.76
N TYR A 425 8.26 24.78 -22.12
CA TYR A 425 7.01 25.21 -21.46
C TYR A 425 5.79 25.11 -22.39
N ASP A 426 5.85 25.72 -23.59
CA ASP A 426 4.72 25.73 -24.52
C ASP A 426 4.32 24.33 -24.99
N LEU A 427 5.29 23.40 -25.09
CA LEU A 427 5.05 22.01 -25.43
C LEU A 427 4.34 21.27 -24.28
N ALA A 428 4.75 21.52 -23.05
CA ALA A 428 4.11 20.95 -21.86
C ALA A 428 2.66 21.44 -21.73
N ILE A 429 2.41 22.74 -21.90
CA ILE A 429 1.06 23.32 -21.86
C ILE A 429 0.19 22.70 -22.96
N HIS A 430 0.69 22.60 -24.19
CA HIS A 430 -0.06 21.95 -25.27
C HIS A 430 -0.41 20.49 -24.93
N ALA A 431 0.51 19.73 -24.34
CA ALA A 431 0.22 18.35 -23.91
C ALA A 431 -0.87 18.30 -22.82
N LEU A 432 -0.89 19.26 -21.87
CA LEU A 432 -1.93 19.37 -20.85
C LEU A 432 -3.30 19.72 -21.47
N GLU A 433 -3.34 20.55 -22.52
CA GLU A 433 -4.56 20.86 -23.28
C GLU A 433 -5.13 19.60 -23.94
N LEU A 434 -4.28 18.84 -24.64
CA LEU A 434 -4.68 17.59 -25.28
C LEU A 434 -5.17 16.54 -24.25
N LEU A 435 -4.52 16.43 -23.10
CA LEU A 435 -4.96 15.54 -22.02
C LEU A 435 -6.34 15.93 -21.50
N LYS A 436 -6.57 17.23 -21.28
CA LYS A 436 -7.89 17.77 -20.86
C LYS A 436 -8.96 17.47 -21.90
N GLU A 437 -8.68 17.72 -23.20
CA GLU A 437 -9.62 17.45 -24.30
C GLU A 437 -9.95 15.96 -24.44
N SER A 438 -8.97 15.08 -24.19
CA SER A 438 -9.16 13.62 -24.29
C SER A 438 -10.01 13.04 -23.17
N GLY A 439 -10.18 13.75 -22.06
CA GLY A 439 -10.82 13.24 -20.85
C GLY A 439 -10.01 12.13 -20.14
N PHE A 440 -8.71 12.00 -20.42
CA PHE A 440 -7.86 10.99 -19.78
C PHE A 440 -7.68 11.30 -18.31
N GLU A 441 -8.22 10.45 -17.44
CA GLU A 441 -8.32 10.74 -16.01
C GLU A 441 -6.99 10.62 -15.24
N ASN A 442 -6.07 9.75 -15.69
CA ASN A 442 -4.82 9.48 -14.95
C ASN A 442 -3.66 10.34 -15.46
N SER A 443 -3.90 11.66 -15.47
CA SER A 443 -2.94 12.68 -15.92
C SER A 443 -2.27 13.37 -14.73
N HIS A 444 -0.96 13.60 -14.83
CA HIS A 444 -0.11 14.07 -13.76
C HIS A 444 0.84 15.16 -14.22
N ILE A 445 1.25 16.05 -13.30
CA ILE A 445 2.38 16.94 -13.49
C ILE A 445 3.54 16.51 -12.58
N ASN A 446 4.72 16.35 -13.16
CA ASN A 446 5.98 16.22 -12.43
C ASN A 446 6.60 17.60 -12.24
N TRP A 447 6.62 18.08 -11.00
CA TRP A 447 7.20 19.37 -10.62
C TRP A 447 8.43 19.14 -9.74
N VAL A 448 9.63 19.46 -10.26
CA VAL A 448 10.86 19.40 -9.47
C VAL A 448 11.03 20.71 -8.72
N MET A 449 11.06 20.64 -7.40
CA MET A 449 11.22 21.82 -6.54
C MET A 449 12.66 22.30 -6.54
N HIS A 450 12.84 23.55 -6.87
CA HIS A 450 14.10 24.31 -6.81
C HIS A 450 13.95 25.56 -5.96
N GLY A 451 15.05 26.18 -5.56
CA GLY A 451 15.02 27.46 -4.87
C GLY A 451 14.37 28.58 -5.68
N CYS A 452 14.49 28.52 -7.02
CA CYS A 452 13.93 29.56 -7.89
C CYS A 452 12.43 29.39 -8.20
N ASN A 453 11.81 28.23 -7.91
CA ASN A 453 10.39 27.96 -8.22
C ASN A 453 9.55 27.56 -7.00
N ALA A 454 10.13 27.49 -5.81
CA ALA A 454 9.43 27.04 -4.61
C ALA A 454 8.21 27.90 -4.28
N ASP A 455 8.32 29.21 -4.48
CA ASP A 455 7.26 30.17 -4.18
C ASP A 455 6.09 30.12 -5.21
N ASP A 456 6.30 29.47 -6.35
CA ASP A 456 5.30 29.26 -7.41
C ASP A 456 4.34 28.09 -7.15
N PHE A 457 4.55 27.34 -6.08
CA PHE A 457 3.77 26.14 -5.79
C PHE A 457 2.25 26.36 -5.78
N PRO A 458 1.68 27.46 -5.22
CA PRO A 458 0.25 27.74 -5.29
C PRO A 458 -0.25 27.94 -6.73
N GLU A 459 0.54 28.58 -7.57
CA GLU A 459 0.17 28.82 -8.98
C GLU A 459 0.26 27.52 -9.80
N MET A 460 1.20 26.65 -9.49
CA MET A 460 1.26 25.29 -10.06
C MET A 460 0.01 24.47 -9.71
N LEU A 461 -0.52 24.57 -8.50
CA LEU A 461 -1.78 23.92 -8.11
C LEU A 461 -2.96 24.48 -8.92
N LYS A 462 -3.08 25.80 -9.07
CA LYS A 462 -4.12 26.43 -9.90
C LYS A 462 -4.01 26.02 -11.37
N LEU A 463 -2.79 25.94 -11.89
CA LEU A 463 -2.54 25.48 -13.25
C LEU A 463 -3.00 24.02 -13.40
N ALA A 464 -2.66 23.15 -12.47
CA ALA A 464 -3.10 21.76 -12.47
C ALA A 464 -4.64 21.65 -12.42
N GLU A 465 -5.32 22.42 -11.58
CA GLU A 465 -6.79 22.51 -11.55
C GLU A 465 -7.38 22.98 -12.88
N THR A 466 -6.77 24.02 -13.49
CA THR A 466 -7.21 24.60 -14.77
C THR A 466 -7.21 23.57 -15.89
N TYR A 467 -6.20 22.70 -15.92
CA TYR A 467 -6.08 21.63 -16.93
C TYR A 467 -6.74 20.31 -16.50
N GLY A 468 -7.40 20.26 -15.33
CA GLY A 468 -8.08 19.06 -14.85
C GLY A 468 -7.13 17.92 -14.45
N ILE A 469 -5.89 18.27 -14.10
CA ILE A 469 -4.86 17.31 -13.70
C ILE A 469 -5.22 16.68 -12.36
N LYS A 470 -5.09 15.36 -12.27
CA LYS A 470 -5.46 14.62 -11.06
C LYS A 470 -4.38 14.64 -9.98
N GLU A 471 -3.12 14.70 -10.36
CA GLU A 471 -2.02 14.67 -9.39
C GLU A 471 -0.88 15.60 -9.77
N LEU A 472 -0.36 16.36 -8.79
CA LEU A 472 0.88 17.09 -8.85
C LEU A 472 1.94 16.38 -8.01
N ALA A 473 2.97 15.83 -8.67
CA ALA A 473 4.08 15.18 -8.01
C ALA A 473 5.17 16.21 -7.63
N VAL A 474 5.38 16.41 -6.34
CA VAL A 474 6.45 17.26 -5.79
C VAL A 474 7.71 16.43 -5.69
N MET A 475 8.66 16.69 -6.57
CA MET A 475 9.90 15.94 -6.73
C MET A 475 11.10 16.70 -6.16
N VAL A 476 12.06 15.95 -5.61
CA VAL A 476 13.33 16.53 -5.15
C VAL A 476 14.28 16.75 -6.31
N PHE A 477 14.89 17.92 -6.38
CA PHE A 477 16.06 18.13 -7.23
C PHE A 477 17.23 17.28 -6.71
N LYS A 478 17.92 16.59 -7.61
CA LYS A 478 19.04 15.71 -7.29
C LYS A 478 20.33 16.33 -7.84
N PRO A 479 20.99 17.22 -7.08
CA PRO A 479 22.25 17.84 -7.50
C PRO A 479 23.35 16.79 -7.63
N ASP A 480 24.32 17.07 -8.47
CA ASP A 480 25.59 16.35 -8.57
C ASP A 480 26.74 17.37 -8.63
N ALA A 481 27.97 16.86 -8.73
CA ALA A 481 29.16 17.73 -8.75
C ALA A 481 29.19 18.73 -9.92
N SER A 482 28.45 18.49 -11.00
CA SER A 482 28.30 19.37 -12.16
C SER A 482 27.16 20.36 -12.03
N HIS A 483 26.16 20.08 -11.16
CA HIS A 483 24.99 20.92 -10.92
C HIS A 483 25.15 21.67 -9.60
N GLN A 484 24.94 22.96 -9.67
CA GLN A 484 25.25 23.84 -8.54
C GLN A 484 24.22 23.76 -7.41
N LEU A 485 24.70 23.65 -6.18
CA LEU A 485 23.92 23.68 -4.94
C LEU A 485 22.99 24.92 -4.78
N PRO A 486 23.27 26.12 -5.36
CA PRO A 486 22.36 27.27 -5.28
C PRO A 486 20.94 27.05 -5.77
N ASN A 487 20.69 25.96 -6.51
CA ASN A 487 19.34 25.60 -6.95
C ASN A 487 18.51 24.84 -5.90
N LEU A 488 19.09 24.49 -4.75
CA LEU A 488 18.36 23.89 -3.67
C LEU A 488 17.41 24.88 -3.00
N PRO A 489 16.18 24.46 -2.63
CA PRO A 489 15.26 25.31 -1.89
C PRO A 489 15.80 25.58 -0.48
N THR A 490 15.54 26.77 0.04
CA THR A 490 15.86 27.12 1.43
C THR A 490 14.92 26.39 2.41
N ARG A 491 15.29 26.39 3.70
CA ARG A 491 14.45 25.83 4.76
C ARG A 491 13.08 26.53 4.83
N GLU A 492 13.08 27.85 4.74
CA GLU A 492 11.86 28.67 4.77
C GLU A 492 10.93 28.30 3.61
N GLN A 493 11.47 28.13 2.42
CA GLN A 493 10.73 27.70 1.25
C GLN A 493 10.15 26.29 1.43
N MET A 494 10.94 25.36 1.96
CA MET A 494 10.44 24.00 2.24
C MET A 494 9.33 24.01 3.29
N LEU A 495 9.44 24.81 4.35
CA LEU A 495 8.40 24.97 5.36
C LEU A 495 7.14 25.60 4.79
N ALA A 496 7.28 26.61 3.91
CA ALA A 496 6.15 27.25 3.25
C ALA A 496 5.38 26.28 2.36
N VAL A 497 6.07 25.50 1.51
CA VAL A 497 5.45 24.47 0.66
C VAL A 497 4.81 23.38 1.52
N ALA A 498 5.48 22.89 2.57
CA ALA A 498 4.88 21.89 3.49
C ALA A 498 3.60 22.40 4.16
N LYS A 499 3.56 23.69 4.54
CA LYS A 499 2.35 24.32 5.09
C LYS A 499 1.23 24.39 4.06
N GLN A 500 1.56 24.79 2.82
CA GLN A 500 0.58 24.85 1.72
C GLN A 500 0.01 23.46 1.40
N ILE A 501 0.85 22.42 1.35
CA ILE A 501 0.40 21.03 1.17
C ILE A 501 -0.61 20.63 2.26
N LYS A 502 -0.32 20.97 3.52
CA LYS A 502 -1.20 20.65 4.66
C LYS A 502 -2.54 21.36 4.62
N SER A 503 -2.58 22.58 4.10
CA SER A 503 -3.77 23.43 4.07
C SER A 503 -4.57 23.35 2.77
N TYR A 504 -4.03 22.68 1.74
CA TYR A 504 -4.70 22.59 0.45
C TYR A 504 -5.99 21.75 0.54
N GLN A 505 -7.07 22.28 -0.04
CA GLN A 505 -8.40 21.67 -0.05
C GLN A 505 -8.98 21.54 -1.48
N GLY A 506 -8.17 21.79 -2.51
CA GLY A 506 -8.59 21.70 -3.90
C GLY A 506 -8.69 20.26 -4.42
N SER A 507 -8.97 20.11 -5.70
CA SER A 507 -9.24 18.82 -6.35
C SER A 507 -7.98 18.04 -6.77
N VAL A 508 -6.82 18.69 -6.79
CA VAL A 508 -5.55 18.08 -7.22
C VAL A 508 -4.94 17.28 -6.07
N LYS A 509 -4.68 16.01 -6.29
CA LYS A 509 -3.91 15.22 -5.34
C LYS A 509 -2.44 15.67 -5.37
N ILE A 510 -1.86 15.90 -4.20
CA ILE A 510 -0.44 16.23 -4.08
C ILE A 510 0.33 14.96 -3.67
N CYS A 511 1.28 14.54 -4.51
CA CYS A 511 2.17 13.42 -4.24
C CYS A 511 3.60 13.91 -3.99
N VAL A 512 4.20 13.54 -2.87
CA VAL A 512 5.60 13.84 -2.58
C VAL A 512 6.46 12.64 -2.93
N GLU A 513 7.42 12.82 -3.83
CA GLU A 513 8.34 11.74 -4.25
C GLU A 513 8.98 11.03 -3.04
N PRO A 514 9.10 9.69 -3.02
CA PRO A 514 9.75 8.97 -1.92
C PRO A 514 11.14 9.50 -1.57
N CYS A 515 11.92 9.91 -2.57
CA CYS A 515 13.24 10.47 -2.38
C CYS A 515 13.25 11.85 -1.71
N PHE A 516 12.13 12.59 -1.71
CA PHE A 516 12.01 13.88 -1.03
C PHE A 516 11.61 13.69 0.45
N SER A 517 12.39 12.89 1.15
CA SER A 517 12.12 12.50 2.53
C SER A 517 12.12 13.67 3.52
N GLN A 518 12.91 14.72 3.28
CA GLN A 518 12.88 15.95 4.09
C GLN A 518 11.50 16.61 4.03
N MET A 519 10.92 16.77 2.84
CA MET A 519 9.57 17.33 2.67
C MET A 519 8.53 16.46 3.38
N LYS A 520 8.63 15.14 3.26
CA LYS A 520 7.76 14.21 3.98
C LYS A 520 7.86 14.37 5.50
N ALA A 521 9.07 14.52 6.03
CA ALA A 521 9.29 14.75 7.46
C ALA A 521 8.66 16.07 7.95
N LEU A 522 8.72 17.14 7.13
CA LEU A 522 8.08 18.42 7.44
C LEU A 522 6.55 18.37 7.39
N ILE A 523 5.99 17.60 6.46
CA ILE A 523 4.55 17.41 6.36
C ILE A 523 4.04 16.58 7.55
N GLY A 524 4.78 15.56 7.96
CA GLY A 524 4.47 14.66 9.07
C GLY A 524 3.58 13.48 8.68
N GLU A 525 3.74 12.36 9.38
CA GLU A 525 3.10 11.07 9.08
C GLU A 525 1.59 11.16 8.91
N ARG A 526 0.92 11.88 9.79
CA ARG A 526 -0.55 12.02 9.78
C ARG A 526 -1.08 12.57 8.45
N PHE A 527 -0.36 13.51 7.82
CA PHE A 527 -0.74 14.08 6.54
C PHE A 527 -0.30 13.22 5.36
N LEU A 528 0.86 12.54 5.48
CA LEU A 528 1.34 11.63 4.44
C LEU A 528 0.40 10.44 4.24
N ILE A 529 -0.20 9.93 5.31
CA ILE A 529 -1.23 8.90 5.24
C ILE A 529 -2.43 9.41 4.41
N ASN A 530 -2.87 10.63 4.64
CA ASN A 530 -3.97 11.25 3.89
C ASN A 530 -3.64 11.44 2.40
N LEU A 531 -2.35 11.66 2.08
CA LEU A 531 -1.87 11.80 0.71
C LEU A 531 -1.58 10.47 0.03
N ASN A 532 -1.83 9.35 0.68
CA ASN A 532 -1.55 7.99 0.18
C ASN A 532 -0.11 7.83 -0.35
N GLN A 533 0.86 8.31 0.43
CA GLN A 533 2.27 8.41 0.03
C GLN A 533 3.05 7.09 0.17
N GLY A 534 2.39 5.96 0.30
CA GLY A 534 3.04 4.66 0.38
C GLY A 534 3.97 4.49 1.59
N ILE A 535 4.51 3.29 1.72
CA ILE A 535 5.32 2.82 2.85
C ILE A 535 6.69 3.50 2.93
N ALA A 536 7.15 4.11 1.83
CA ALA A 536 8.53 4.53 1.70
C ALA A 536 8.89 5.60 2.73
N ARG A 537 9.66 5.21 3.74
CA ARG A 537 10.35 6.12 4.66
C ARG A 537 11.46 6.93 3.98
N GLY A 538 11.48 6.98 2.66
CA GLY A 538 12.51 7.66 1.86
C GLY A 538 12.77 6.94 0.55
N CYS A 539 14.05 6.78 0.19
CA CYS A 539 14.47 6.21 -1.08
C CYS A 539 13.93 4.80 -1.31
N GLY A 540 13.26 4.59 -2.46
CA GLY A 540 12.74 3.29 -2.88
C GLY A 540 13.76 2.36 -3.55
N ALA A 541 14.97 2.86 -3.86
CA ALA A 541 16.02 2.08 -4.51
C ALA A 541 16.36 0.81 -3.71
N GLY A 542 16.20 -0.36 -4.33
CA GLY A 542 16.42 -1.65 -3.71
C GLY A 542 15.37 -2.06 -2.67
N ARG A 543 14.33 -1.25 -2.46
CA ARG A 543 13.27 -1.48 -1.48
C ARG A 543 11.90 -1.73 -2.11
N ASP A 544 11.53 -0.94 -3.12
CA ASP A 544 10.28 -1.07 -3.87
C ASP A 544 10.49 -1.17 -5.38
N GLY A 545 11.66 -0.78 -5.89
CA GLY A 545 11.89 -0.75 -7.33
C GLY A 545 13.32 -0.90 -7.78
N VAL A 546 13.42 -1.13 -9.09
CA VAL A 546 14.65 -1.21 -9.86
C VAL A 546 14.55 -0.31 -11.09
N SER A 547 15.68 -0.10 -11.77
CA SER A 547 15.73 0.60 -13.05
C SER A 547 16.52 -0.23 -14.07
N ILE A 548 16.11 -0.14 -15.32
CA ILE A 548 16.85 -0.68 -16.48
C ILE A 548 17.33 0.53 -17.28
N ASN A 549 18.62 0.63 -17.46
CA ASN A 549 19.20 1.72 -18.24
C ASN A 549 19.13 1.46 -19.76
N VAL A 550 19.53 2.44 -20.55
CA VAL A 550 19.49 2.38 -22.03
C VAL A 550 20.37 1.27 -22.63
N ASP A 551 21.32 0.72 -21.89
CA ASP A 551 22.13 -0.44 -22.27
C ASP A 551 21.43 -1.77 -21.97
N GLY A 552 20.29 -1.74 -21.31
CA GLY A 552 19.55 -2.92 -20.86
C GLY A 552 20.14 -3.53 -19.60
N LYS A 553 20.92 -2.78 -18.81
CA LYS A 553 21.47 -3.23 -17.53
C LYS A 553 20.55 -2.84 -16.37
N ILE A 554 20.34 -3.78 -15.45
CA ILE A 554 19.59 -3.52 -14.24
C ILE A 554 20.42 -2.75 -13.22
N THR A 555 19.80 -1.76 -12.58
CA THR A 555 20.39 -0.88 -11.57
C THR A 555 19.39 -0.65 -10.43
N PRO A 556 19.81 -0.24 -9.23
CA PRO A 556 18.86 -0.01 -8.13
C PRO A 556 17.99 1.23 -8.35
N CYS A 557 18.47 2.20 -9.13
CA CYS A 557 17.79 3.46 -9.43
C CYS A 557 18.41 4.09 -10.68
N ARG A 558 17.65 4.82 -11.48
CA ARG A 558 18.15 5.55 -12.66
C ARG A 558 19.29 6.54 -12.38
N HIS A 559 19.45 6.96 -11.13
CA HIS A 559 20.52 7.88 -10.70
C HIS A 559 21.71 7.17 -10.04
N LEU A 560 21.65 5.83 -9.92
CA LEU A 560 22.68 5.01 -9.29
C LEU A 560 23.16 3.95 -10.29
N GLU A 561 24.30 4.21 -10.92
CA GLU A 561 24.91 3.30 -11.88
C GLU A 561 25.96 2.45 -11.16
N PHE A 562 25.55 1.28 -10.70
CA PHE A 562 26.43 0.26 -10.15
C PHE A 562 26.33 -0.98 -11.02
N PRO A 563 27.27 -1.20 -11.95
CA PRO A 563 27.21 -2.35 -12.83
C PRO A 563 27.48 -3.65 -12.03
N GLU A 564 26.50 -4.52 -12.04
CA GLU A 564 26.65 -5.91 -11.60
C GLU A 564 26.21 -6.82 -12.76
N GLU A 565 26.94 -7.92 -12.95
CA GLU A 565 26.51 -8.96 -13.89
C GLU A 565 25.42 -9.78 -13.24
N THR A 566 24.25 -9.76 -13.82
CA THR A 566 23.07 -10.48 -13.35
C THR A 566 22.39 -11.21 -14.48
N LEU A 567 21.85 -12.38 -14.19
CA LEU A 567 21.16 -13.22 -15.14
C LEU A 567 19.65 -12.97 -15.15
N SER A 568 19.06 -12.52 -14.03
CA SER A 568 17.64 -12.29 -13.87
C SER A 568 17.33 -11.17 -12.88
N MET A 569 16.09 -10.67 -12.89
CA MET A 569 15.60 -9.68 -11.94
C MET A 569 15.56 -10.25 -10.52
N GLU A 570 15.14 -11.50 -10.35
CA GLU A 570 15.10 -12.18 -9.07
C GLU A 570 16.48 -12.29 -8.44
N GLU A 571 17.48 -12.74 -9.21
CA GLU A 571 18.86 -12.85 -8.76
C GLU A 571 19.42 -11.49 -8.32
N TYR A 572 19.18 -10.44 -9.10
CA TYR A 572 19.57 -9.09 -8.75
C TYR A 572 18.92 -8.63 -7.44
N TRP A 573 17.61 -8.83 -7.29
CA TRP A 573 16.86 -8.40 -6.12
C TRP A 573 17.29 -9.10 -4.83
N GLU A 574 17.63 -10.38 -4.91
CA GLU A 574 18.01 -11.21 -3.76
C GLU A 574 19.51 -11.13 -3.41
N ASN A 575 20.37 -11.08 -4.42
CA ASN A 575 21.80 -11.32 -4.24
C ASN A 575 22.71 -10.11 -4.45
N SER A 576 22.23 -9.05 -5.12
CA SER A 576 23.02 -7.85 -5.40
C SER A 576 23.59 -7.23 -4.12
N LYS A 577 24.88 -6.92 -4.16
CA LYS A 577 25.59 -6.26 -3.04
C LYS A 577 25.07 -4.84 -2.81
N ILE A 578 24.78 -4.12 -3.90
CA ILE A 578 24.28 -2.75 -3.80
C ILE A 578 22.85 -2.72 -3.24
N ILE A 579 21.99 -3.68 -3.61
CA ILE A 579 20.64 -3.80 -3.06
C ILE A 579 20.72 -4.06 -1.54
N LYS A 580 21.62 -4.95 -1.08
CA LYS A 580 21.81 -5.21 0.36
C LYS A 580 22.29 -3.95 1.09
N GLN A 581 23.27 -3.22 0.55
CA GLN A 581 23.74 -1.96 1.15
C GLN A 581 22.62 -0.91 1.25
N LEU A 582 21.76 -0.80 0.23
CA LEU A 582 20.64 0.13 0.25
C LEU A 582 19.56 -0.25 1.28
N ARG A 583 19.34 -1.54 1.52
CA ARG A 583 18.42 -2.03 2.55
C ARG A 583 18.97 -1.82 3.96
N ASP A 584 20.28 -1.94 4.13
CA ASP A 584 20.97 -1.82 5.43
C ASP A 584 21.33 -0.36 5.76
N VAL A 585 21.05 0.59 4.87
CA VAL A 585 21.44 1.99 5.05
C VAL A 585 20.88 2.63 6.33
N GLU A 586 19.71 2.19 6.81
CA GLU A 586 19.15 2.67 8.06
C GLU A 586 20.01 2.35 9.27
N ASP A 587 20.68 1.18 9.26
CA ASP A 587 21.53 0.72 10.35
C ASP A 587 22.96 1.29 10.25
N THR A 588 23.38 1.65 9.03
CA THR A 588 24.74 2.11 8.72
C THR A 588 24.85 3.63 8.49
N MET A 589 23.75 4.37 8.64
CA MET A 589 23.67 5.81 8.40
C MET A 589 24.65 6.59 9.28
N GLU A 590 25.34 7.55 8.66
CA GLU A 590 26.27 8.47 9.31
C GLU A 590 25.63 9.83 9.63
N ASP A 591 26.35 10.66 10.38
CA ASP A 591 25.91 12.02 10.68
C ASP A 591 25.88 12.90 9.40
N PRO A 592 24.99 13.91 9.33
CA PRO A 592 24.07 14.38 10.40
C PRO A 592 22.79 13.56 10.53
N CYS A 593 22.53 12.61 9.65
CA CYS A 593 21.26 11.87 9.63
C CYS A 593 21.16 10.84 10.76
N LYS A 594 22.27 10.29 11.24
CA LYS A 594 22.31 9.28 12.31
C LYS A 594 21.60 9.74 13.59
N GLU A 595 21.91 10.94 14.05
CA GLU A 595 21.36 11.52 15.28
C GLU A 595 20.18 12.47 15.04
N CYS A 596 19.69 12.55 13.79
CA CYS A 596 18.62 13.46 13.42
C CYS A 596 17.28 13.05 14.04
N LYS A 597 16.56 14.01 14.65
CA LYS A 597 15.23 13.80 15.23
C LYS A 597 14.18 13.29 14.22
N TYR A 598 14.37 13.53 12.92
CA TYR A 598 13.48 13.08 11.85
C TYR A 598 13.87 11.72 11.27
N ARG A 599 14.94 11.08 11.73
CA ARG A 599 15.47 9.81 11.20
C ARG A 599 14.39 8.73 11.03
N ARG A 600 13.46 8.68 11.97
CA ARG A 600 12.38 7.68 11.96
C ARG A 600 11.53 7.72 10.69
N ASN A 601 11.37 8.92 10.08
CA ASN A 601 10.48 9.18 8.95
C ASN A 601 11.22 9.77 7.74
N CYS A 602 12.53 9.89 7.83
CA CYS A 602 13.37 10.47 6.79
C CYS A 602 14.57 9.58 6.50
N LEU A 603 14.65 9.12 5.27
CA LEU A 603 15.80 8.43 4.72
C LEU A 603 16.31 9.23 3.52
N PRO A 604 17.52 9.80 3.56
CA PRO A 604 18.03 10.64 2.48
C PRO A 604 18.16 9.87 1.16
N CYS A 605 18.17 10.59 0.06
CA CYS A 605 18.33 10.01 -1.26
C CYS A 605 19.75 9.46 -1.43
N ALA A 606 19.86 8.15 -1.60
CA ALA A 606 21.15 7.48 -1.79
C ALA A 606 21.89 7.99 -3.04
N ALA A 607 21.18 8.36 -4.10
CA ALA A 607 21.80 8.89 -5.32
C ALA A 607 22.47 10.25 -5.07
N VAL A 608 21.84 11.13 -4.29
CA VAL A 608 22.45 12.41 -3.90
C VAL A 608 23.71 12.16 -3.07
N ASN A 609 23.64 11.26 -2.09
CA ASN A 609 24.79 10.92 -1.24
C ASN A 609 25.95 10.38 -2.08
N VAL A 610 25.69 9.47 -3.01
CA VAL A 610 26.74 8.91 -3.87
C VAL A 610 27.32 9.95 -4.83
N LYS A 611 26.49 10.78 -5.43
CA LYS A 611 26.94 11.81 -6.39
C LYS A 611 27.81 12.90 -5.74
N LEU A 612 27.43 13.33 -4.53
CA LEU A 612 28.14 14.38 -3.80
C LEU A 612 29.30 13.86 -2.94
N HIS A 613 29.13 12.67 -2.35
CA HIS A 613 30.03 12.17 -1.30
C HIS A 613 30.62 10.80 -1.60
N HIS A 614 30.29 10.18 -2.74
CA HIS A 614 30.76 8.84 -3.15
C HIS A 614 30.44 7.71 -2.14
N LYS A 615 29.40 7.90 -1.28
CA LYS A 615 29.06 6.96 -0.22
C LYS A 615 27.53 6.93 0.04
N ILE A 616 26.96 5.73 0.06
CA ILE A 616 25.50 5.54 0.27
C ILE A 616 25.09 5.93 1.68
N SER A 617 25.87 5.52 2.70
CA SER A 617 25.57 5.72 4.12
C SER A 617 25.88 7.11 4.65
N MET A 618 26.45 7.98 3.83
CA MET A 618 26.70 9.36 4.23
C MET A 618 25.39 10.04 4.59
N GLY A 619 25.36 10.74 5.72
CA GLY A 619 24.25 11.64 6.04
C GLY A 619 24.17 12.77 5.03
N ASN A 620 22.98 13.29 4.78
CA ASN A 620 22.82 14.41 3.85
C ASN A 620 23.39 15.70 4.45
N GLN A 621 24.60 16.03 4.03
CA GLN A 621 25.36 17.22 4.53
C GLN A 621 24.70 18.55 4.10
N GLU A 622 23.99 18.55 2.98
CA GLU A 622 23.27 19.72 2.43
C GLU A 622 21.83 19.78 2.93
N CYS A 623 21.49 19.02 3.97
CA CYS A 623 20.14 18.99 4.50
C CYS A 623 19.79 20.28 5.24
N VAL A 624 18.81 21.01 4.72
CA VAL A 624 18.29 22.23 5.34
C VAL A 624 17.65 22.02 6.73
N MET A 625 17.49 20.75 7.14
CA MET A 625 16.96 20.35 8.44
C MET A 625 18.06 20.08 9.48
N ALA A 626 19.32 19.99 9.06
CA ALA A 626 20.43 19.58 9.95
C ALA A 626 20.76 20.61 11.05
N GLU A 627 20.36 21.87 10.86
CA GLU A 627 20.60 22.98 11.81
C GLU A 627 19.48 23.12 12.86
N ALA A 628 18.50 22.20 12.92
CA ALA A 628 17.32 22.33 13.76
C ALA A 628 17.37 21.44 15.03
#